data_60f405b93e6e032756d44243efced321
#
_entry.id   60f405b93e6e032756d44243efced321
#
_cell.length_a   1.000
_cell.length_b   1.000
_cell.length_c   1.000
_cell.angle_alpha   90.00
_cell.angle_beta   90.00
_cell.angle_gamma   90.00
#
_symmetry.space_group_name_H-M   'P 1'
#
loop_
_entity.id
_entity.type
_entity.pdbx_description
1 polymer ?
#
loop_
_entity_poly.entity_id
_entity_poly.type
_entity_poly.pdbx_seq_one_letter_code
_entity_poly.pdbx_strand_id
1 'polypeptide(L)'
;MIKQGFIKKIGDPKKWQTKEGEDRFTYRLTLSIPFSRNDGKQGEDVIIAKHVCANPDYVKQLHELMDNHAELDLTIGFMTDTYEGKEYTNIKLFNLSQRIG
;
A
#
# COMPACT_ATOMS: atom_id res chain seq x y z
N MET A 1 -6.68 -7.93 6.89
CA MET A 1 -6.64 -6.93 7.98
C MET A 1 -6.89 -5.55 7.40
N ILE A 2 -7.80 -4.81 7.99
CA ILE A 2 -8.11 -3.44 7.54
C ILE A 2 -7.57 -2.45 8.55
N LYS A 3 -6.76 -1.50 8.08
CA LYS A 3 -6.19 -0.42 8.89
C LYS A 3 -6.57 0.93 8.29
N GLN A 4 -6.71 1.93 9.12
CA GLN A 4 -6.89 3.31 8.67
C GLN A 4 -5.54 4.00 8.61
N GLY A 5 -5.31 4.72 7.52
CA GLY A 5 -4.02 5.39 7.37
C GLY A 5 -3.96 6.33 6.17
N PHE A 6 -2.76 6.74 5.85
CA PHE A 6 -2.46 7.72 4.82
C PHE A 6 -1.33 7.25 3.92
N ILE A 7 -1.34 7.70 2.67
CA ILE A 7 -0.21 7.49 1.77
C ILE A 7 0.81 8.60 2.02
N LYS A 8 2.04 8.25 2.39
CA LYS A 8 3.13 9.23 2.59
C LYS A 8 3.99 9.39 1.36
N LYS A 9 4.21 8.31 0.60
CA LYS A 9 5.07 8.33 -0.58
C LYS A 9 4.62 7.26 -1.56
N ILE A 10 4.74 7.58 -2.83
CA ILE A 10 4.47 6.67 -3.94
C ILE A 10 5.79 6.44 -4.68
N GLY A 11 6.27 5.20 -4.68
CA GLY A 11 7.48 4.83 -5.41
C GLY A 11 7.21 4.63 -6.90
N ASP A 12 8.28 4.51 -7.68
CA ASP A 12 8.17 4.27 -9.11
C ASP A 12 7.59 2.88 -9.37
N PRO A 13 6.73 2.75 -10.38
CA PRO A 13 6.11 1.46 -10.69
C PRO A 13 7.08 0.49 -11.35
N LYS A 14 6.89 -0.79 -11.06
CA LYS A 14 7.51 -1.86 -11.80
C LYS A 14 6.47 -2.50 -12.70
N LYS A 15 6.68 -2.41 -14.02
CA LYS A 15 5.79 -3.00 -15.01
C LYS A 15 6.15 -4.46 -15.21
N TRP A 16 5.14 -5.32 -15.28
CA TRP A 16 5.30 -6.74 -15.59
C TRP A 16 4.05 -7.25 -16.30
N GLN A 17 4.11 -8.47 -16.80
CA GLN A 17 2.99 -9.07 -17.52
C GLN A 17 2.53 -10.35 -16.84
N THR A 18 1.22 -10.58 -16.87
CA THR A 18 0.64 -11.84 -16.44
C THR A 18 0.93 -12.95 -17.45
N LYS A 19 0.59 -14.19 -17.11
CA LYS A 19 0.76 -15.33 -18.02
C LYS A 19 -0.04 -15.16 -19.31
N GLU A 20 -1.15 -14.43 -19.25
CA GLU A 20 -2.00 -14.12 -20.40
C GLU A 20 -1.50 -12.92 -21.20
N GLY A 21 -0.37 -12.33 -20.83
CA GLY A 21 0.21 -11.18 -21.52
C GLY A 21 -0.40 -9.83 -21.14
N GLU A 22 -1.19 -9.77 -20.09
CA GLU A 22 -1.77 -8.51 -19.62
C GLU A 22 -0.77 -7.72 -18.79
N ASP A 23 -0.74 -6.40 -19.02
CA ASP A 23 0.15 -5.51 -18.28
C ASP A 23 -0.33 -5.30 -16.84
N ARG A 24 0.63 -5.29 -15.93
CA ARG A 24 0.41 -4.98 -14.51
C ARG A 24 1.51 -4.06 -14.01
N PHE A 25 1.18 -3.26 -13.00
CA PHE A 25 2.09 -2.30 -12.41
C PHE A 25 2.11 -2.49 -10.90
N THR A 26 3.30 -2.67 -10.34
CA THR A 26 3.48 -2.79 -8.89
C THR A 26 4.09 -1.52 -8.36
N TYR A 27 3.40 -0.85 -7.44
CA TYR A 27 3.86 0.34 -6.75
C TYR A 27 4.27 -0.02 -5.33
N ARG A 28 5.36 0.57 -4.87
CA ARG A 28 5.71 0.54 -3.45
C ARG A 28 5.17 1.79 -2.81
N LEU A 29 4.20 1.62 -1.92
CA LEU A 29 3.56 2.73 -1.22
C LEU A 29 4.08 2.78 0.20
N THR A 30 4.56 3.95 0.62
CA THR A 30 4.88 4.19 2.03
C THR A 30 3.61 4.68 2.70
N LEU A 31 3.13 3.91 3.67
CA LEU A 31 1.87 4.17 4.36
C LEU A 31 2.13 4.54 5.81
N SER A 32 1.36 5.49 6.32
CA SER A 32 1.35 5.85 7.73
C SER A 32 0.07 5.35 8.37
N ILE A 33 0.21 4.57 9.42
CA ILE A 33 -0.93 4.05 10.19
C ILE A 33 -0.84 4.64 11.59
N PRO A 34 -1.61 5.72 11.89
CA PRO A 34 -1.58 6.34 13.21
C PRO A 34 -2.16 5.42 14.28
N PHE A 35 -1.63 5.51 15.47
CA PHE A 35 -2.17 4.82 16.62
C PHE A 35 -2.00 5.68 17.88
N SER A 36 -2.83 5.39 18.89
CA SER A 36 -2.75 6.04 20.19
C SER A 36 -1.99 5.15 21.17
N ARG A 37 -1.04 5.73 21.89
CA ARG A 37 -0.28 5.03 22.92
C ARG A 37 -1.04 5.06 24.25
N ASN A 38 -0.67 4.14 25.13
CA ASN A 38 -1.28 4.05 26.47
C ASN A 38 -1.04 5.30 27.32
N ASP A 39 0.00 6.06 27.02
CA ASP A 39 0.32 7.32 27.71
C ASP A 39 -0.41 8.55 27.13
N GLY A 40 -1.34 8.32 26.19
CA GLY A 40 -2.08 9.38 25.53
C GLY A 40 -1.36 10.05 24.37
N LYS A 41 -0.11 9.68 24.10
CA LYS A 41 0.64 10.22 22.96
C LYS A 41 0.25 9.54 21.67
N GLN A 42 0.37 10.29 20.57
CA GLN A 42 0.15 9.78 19.24
C GLN A 42 1.43 9.17 18.67
N GLY A 43 1.29 8.04 18.02
CA GLY A 43 2.37 7.41 17.28
C GLY A 43 1.92 7.05 15.88
N GLU A 44 2.86 6.64 15.04
CA GLU A 44 2.52 6.11 13.70
C GLU A 44 3.42 4.93 13.37
N ASP A 45 2.82 3.92 12.73
CA ASP A 45 3.57 2.85 12.08
C ASP A 45 3.77 3.24 10.62
N VAL A 46 5.01 3.24 10.17
CA VAL A 46 5.33 3.50 8.77
C VAL A 46 5.71 2.17 8.13
N ILE A 47 4.94 1.78 7.12
CA ILE A 47 5.17 0.52 6.41
C ILE A 47 5.30 0.79 4.91
N ILE A 48 6.02 -0.11 4.23
CA ILE A 48 6.10 -0.09 2.78
C ILE A 48 5.34 -1.30 2.27
N ALA A 49 4.28 -1.07 1.51
CA ALA A 49 3.43 -2.10 0.97
C ALA A 49 3.47 -2.10 -0.56
N LYS A 50 3.40 -3.29 -1.14
CA LYS A 50 3.30 -3.44 -2.60
C LYS A 50 1.83 -3.43 -3.00
N HIS A 51 1.51 -2.62 -3.99
CA HIS A 51 0.14 -2.50 -4.52
C HIS A 51 0.17 -2.70 -6.03
N VAL A 52 -0.62 -3.65 -6.51
CA VAL A 52 -0.67 -4.01 -7.93
C VAL A 52 -1.93 -3.41 -8.56
N CYS A 53 -1.77 -2.79 -9.71
CA CYS A 53 -2.89 -2.30 -10.50
C CYS A 53 -2.71 -2.66 -11.98
N ALA A 54 -3.83 -2.70 -12.72
CA ALA A 54 -3.83 -3.01 -14.14
C ALA A 54 -3.75 -1.76 -15.01
N ASN A 55 -4.26 -0.63 -14.52
CA ASN A 55 -4.34 0.61 -15.27
C ASN A 55 -3.29 1.61 -14.76
N PRO A 56 -2.34 2.05 -15.63
CA PRO A 56 -1.31 3.01 -15.20
C PRO A 56 -1.88 4.36 -14.78
N ASP A 57 -3.07 4.74 -15.25
CA ASP A 57 -3.70 6.01 -14.86
C ASP A 57 -4.17 6.00 -13.40
N TYR A 58 -4.25 4.84 -12.78
CA TYR A 58 -4.61 4.71 -11.37
C TYR A 58 -3.66 5.48 -10.45
N VAL A 59 -2.41 5.63 -10.84
CA VAL A 59 -1.42 6.38 -10.03
C VAL A 59 -1.85 7.82 -9.79
N LYS A 60 -2.59 8.42 -10.72
CA LYS A 60 -3.10 9.79 -10.56
C LYS A 60 -4.05 9.89 -9.37
N GLN A 61 -4.90 8.88 -9.18
CA GLN A 61 -5.79 8.82 -8.02
C GLN A 61 -5.00 8.65 -6.72
N LEU A 62 -3.94 7.84 -6.74
CA LEU A 62 -3.06 7.66 -5.58
C LEU A 62 -2.40 8.98 -5.19
N HIS A 63 -1.92 9.76 -6.16
CA HIS A 63 -1.31 11.06 -5.91
C HIS A 63 -2.31 12.06 -5.34
N GLU A 64 -3.54 12.07 -5.85
CA GLU A 64 -4.60 12.93 -5.31
C GLU A 64 -4.91 12.60 -3.85
N LEU A 65 -5.03 11.31 -3.53
CA LEU A 65 -5.29 10.88 -2.16
C LEU A 65 -4.13 11.25 -1.24
N MET A 66 -2.91 11.12 -1.72
CA MET A 66 -1.72 11.52 -0.96
C MET A 66 -1.67 13.03 -0.73
N ASP A 67 -1.87 13.81 -1.78
CA ASP A 67 -1.78 15.27 -1.72
C ASP A 67 -2.88 15.89 -0.86
N ASN A 68 -4.05 15.27 -0.84
CA ASN A 68 -5.18 15.71 -0.03
C ASN A 68 -5.13 15.21 1.41
N HIS A 69 -4.12 14.42 1.77
CA HIS A 69 -4.02 13.75 3.08
C HIS A 69 -5.29 13.00 3.44
N ALA A 70 -5.86 12.31 2.45
CA ALA A 70 -7.11 11.57 2.64
C ALA A 70 -6.90 10.39 3.57
N GLU A 71 -7.80 10.25 4.55
CA GLU A 71 -7.82 9.07 5.40
C GLU A 71 -8.39 7.89 4.62
N LEU A 72 -7.66 6.78 4.62
CA LEU A 72 -7.99 5.63 3.80
C LEU A 72 -8.22 4.39 4.66
N ASP A 73 -9.15 3.55 4.22
CA ASP A 73 -9.25 2.18 4.68
C ASP A 73 -8.33 1.32 3.82
N LEU A 74 -7.33 0.70 4.46
CA LEU A 74 -6.28 -0.05 3.80
C LEU A 74 -6.44 -1.52 4.11
N THR A 75 -6.67 -2.34 3.08
CA THR A 75 -6.72 -3.80 3.23
C THR A 75 -5.32 -4.35 3.02
N ILE A 76 -4.69 -4.77 4.10
CA ILE A 76 -3.30 -5.19 4.14
C ILE A 76 -3.20 -6.68 4.42
N GLY A 77 -2.28 -7.34 3.77
CA GLY A 77 -1.95 -8.73 4.06
C GLY A 77 -0.45 -8.95 4.05
N PHE A 78 -0.06 -10.06 4.65
CA PHE A 78 1.33 -10.49 4.68
C PHE A 78 1.46 -11.74 3.81
N MET A 79 2.46 -11.73 2.92
CA MET A 79 2.74 -12.88 2.08
C MET A 79 4.20 -13.28 2.24
N THR A 80 4.43 -14.58 2.38
CA THR A 80 5.78 -15.12 2.45
C THR A 80 6.17 -15.64 1.08
N ASP A 81 7.23 -15.08 0.52
CA ASP A 81 7.82 -15.52 -0.73
C ASP A 81 9.14 -16.26 -0.43
N THR A 82 9.40 -17.34 -1.15
CA THR A 82 10.65 -18.09 -1.02
C THR A 82 11.53 -17.81 -2.24
N TYR A 83 12.76 -17.38 -1.99
CA TYR A 83 13.73 -17.10 -3.04
C TYR A 83 15.10 -17.61 -2.60
N GLU A 84 15.72 -18.45 -3.41
CA GLU A 84 17.02 -19.07 -3.13
C GLU A 84 17.11 -19.74 -1.74
N GLY A 85 16.02 -20.42 -1.34
CA GLY A 85 15.95 -21.11 -0.07
C GLY A 85 15.72 -20.23 1.15
N LYS A 86 15.54 -18.93 0.94
CA LYS A 86 15.23 -17.97 2.01
C LYS A 86 13.80 -17.52 1.93
N GLU A 87 13.18 -17.33 3.08
CA GLU A 87 11.80 -16.81 3.17
C GLU A 87 11.83 -15.32 3.41
N TYR A 88 11.01 -14.60 2.62
CA TYR A 88 10.83 -13.15 2.75
C TYR A 88 9.37 -12.85 2.98
N THR A 89 9.09 -12.07 4.01
CA THR A 89 7.73 -11.59 4.27
C THR A 89 7.54 -10.24 3.59
N ASN A 90 6.55 -10.17 2.69
CA ASN A 90 6.18 -8.94 2.01
C ASN A 90 4.83 -8.46 2.52
N ILE A 91 4.70 -7.14 2.67
CA ILE A 91 3.44 -6.51 3.00
C ILE A 91 2.77 -6.16 1.68
N LYS A 92 1.52 -6.60 1.51
CA LYS A 92 0.71 -6.33 0.33
C LYS A 92 -0.46 -5.43 0.69
N LEU A 93 -0.70 -4.43 -0.14
CA LEU A 93 -1.92 -3.63 -0.06
C LEU A 93 -2.86 -4.15 -1.15
N PHE A 94 -3.91 -4.87 -0.75
CA PHE A 94 -4.85 -5.48 -1.68
C PHE A 94 -5.88 -4.48 -2.18
N ASN A 95 -6.30 -3.56 -1.31
CA ASN A 95 -7.32 -2.58 -1.65
C ASN A 95 -7.17 -1.35 -0.76
N LEU A 96 -7.59 -0.22 -1.29
CA LEU A 96 -7.70 1.01 -0.53
C LEU A 96 -8.96 1.75 -0.97
N SER A 97 -9.59 2.42 -0.02
CA SER A 97 -10.75 3.25 -0.30
C SER A 97 -10.75 4.46 0.63
N GLN A 98 -11.25 5.58 0.14
CA GLN A 98 -11.37 6.76 0.96
C GLN A 98 -12.43 6.52 2.03
N ARG A 99 -12.05 6.81 3.28
CA ARG A 99 -12.98 6.65 4.39
C ARG A 99 -14.06 7.73 4.33
N ILE A 100 -15.30 7.29 4.34
CA ILE A 100 -16.48 8.16 4.39
C ILE A 100 -16.96 8.16 5.85
N GLY A 101 -16.78 9.29 6.51
CA GLY A 101 -17.14 9.31 7.93
C GLY A 101 -17.74 10.57 8.36
#